data_0c8fd717d2bde35d7c53edf14bf9400f
#
_entry.id   0c8fd717d2bde35d7c53edf14bf9400f
#
_cell.length_a   1.000
_cell.length_b   1.000
_cell.length_c   1.000
_cell.angle_alpha   90.00
_cell.angle_beta   90.00
_cell.angle_gamma   90.00
#
_symmetry.space_group_name_H-M   'P 1'
#
loop_
_entity.id
_entity.type
_entity.pdbx_description
1 polymer ?
#
loop_
_entity_poly.entity_id
_entity_poly.type
_entity_poly.pdbx_seq_one_letter_code
_entity_poly.pdbx_strand_id
1 'polypeptide(L)'
;MRDDDILIGTLKEDSWLTLEQVAAACAVEPAWLVRHLEEGLIPHAESVAGVWRFSGAALIHAQRMRELERDFDAVPELAALMADLLEELDALRARVRNLDG
;
A
#
# COMPACT_ATOMS: atom_id res chain seq x y z
N MET A 1 0.50 19.63 3.42
CA MET A 1 0.94 18.23 3.57
C MET A 1 -0.27 17.37 3.89
N ARG A 2 -0.42 16.24 3.21
CA ARG A 2 -1.55 15.34 3.44
C ARG A 2 -1.27 14.43 4.63
N ASP A 3 -2.33 13.92 5.25
CA ASP A 3 -2.19 13.04 6.41
C ASP A 3 -1.39 11.77 6.08
N ASP A 4 -1.56 11.22 4.87
CA ASP A 4 -0.80 10.04 4.43
C ASP A 4 0.69 10.30 4.40
N ASP A 5 1.10 11.49 3.94
CA ASP A 5 2.52 11.84 3.87
C ASP A 5 3.12 11.96 5.27
N ILE A 6 2.36 12.50 6.21
CA ILE A 6 2.78 12.59 7.60
C ILE A 6 2.93 11.19 8.18
N LEU A 7 1.96 10.33 7.93
CA LEU A 7 1.96 8.97 8.45
C LEU A 7 3.15 8.17 7.91
N ILE A 8 3.39 8.23 6.62
CA ILE A 8 4.51 7.54 5.98
C ILE A 8 5.83 8.11 6.48
N GLY A 9 5.91 9.42 6.62
CA GLY A 9 7.14 10.09 7.06
C GLY A 9 7.54 9.76 8.49
N THR A 10 6.59 9.34 9.33
CA THR A 10 6.87 8.95 10.71
C THR A 10 7.20 7.47 10.85
N LEU A 11 6.99 6.67 9.81
CA LEU A 11 7.27 5.24 9.85
C LEU A 11 8.76 4.98 9.80
N LYS A 12 9.19 4.09 10.67
CA LYS A 12 10.54 3.56 10.68
C LYS A 12 10.45 2.07 10.43
N GLU A 13 11.58 1.41 10.27
CA GLU A 13 11.63 -0.02 9.96
C GLU A 13 10.80 -0.87 10.91
N ASP A 14 10.77 -0.49 12.19
CA ASP A 14 10.07 -1.25 13.22
C ASP A 14 8.64 -0.74 13.46
N SER A 15 8.20 0.26 12.71
CA SER A 15 6.88 0.84 12.90
C SER A 15 5.85 0.15 12.04
N TRP A 16 4.74 -0.21 12.64
CA TRP A 16 3.65 -0.90 11.97
C TRP A 16 2.36 -0.11 12.11
N LEU A 17 1.51 -0.23 11.10
CA LEU A 17 0.19 0.39 11.08
C LEU A 17 -0.87 -0.67 11.33
N THR A 18 -1.96 -0.24 11.94
CA THR A 18 -3.12 -1.12 12.16
C THR A 18 -4.01 -1.16 10.93
N LEU A 19 -4.88 -2.15 10.88
CA LEU A 19 -5.91 -2.25 9.84
C LEU A 19 -6.73 -0.97 9.76
N GLU A 20 -7.14 -0.45 10.92
CA GLU A 20 -7.96 0.75 10.99
C GLU A 20 -7.23 1.98 10.46
N GLN A 21 -5.94 2.10 10.77
CA GLN A 21 -5.13 3.22 10.28
C GLN A 21 -5.00 3.19 8.76
N VAL A 22 -4.75 2.00 8.20
CA VAL A 22 -4.60 1.86 6.74
C VAL A 22 -5.94 2.08 6.04
N ALA A 23 -7.03 1.54 6.58
CA ALA A 23 -8.35 1.74 6.00
C ALA A 23 -8.70 3.23 5.97
N ALA A 24 -8.42 3.95 7.06
CA ALA A 24 -8.67 5.39 7.11
C ALA A 24 -7.80 6.14 6.10
N ALA A 25 -6.53 5.81 6.00
CA ALA A 25 -5.61 6.46 5.06
C ALA A 25 -6.00 6.23 3.61
N CYS A 26 -6.59 5.06 3.30
CA CYS A 26 -7.03 4.73 1.95
C CYS A 26 -8.46 5.21 1.68
N ALA A 27 -9.15 5.71 2.69
CA ALA A 27 -10.56 6.11 2.60
C ALA A 27 -11.45 4.95 2.14
N VAL A 28 -11.24 3.78 2.73
CA VAL A 28 -12.00 2.57 2.43
C VAL A 28 -12.59 1.99 3.70
N GLU A 29 -13.62 1.18 3.54
CA GLU A 29 -14.16 0.40 4.65
C GLU A 29 -13.13 -0.67 5.05
N PRO A 30 -13.01 -0.99 6.33
CA PRO A 30 -12.13 -2.10 6.75
C PRO A 30 -12.42 -3.41 6.03
N ALA A 31 -13.66 -3.67 5.67
CA ALA A 31 -14.05 -4.89 4.94
C ALA A 31 -13.39 -4.96 3.56
N TRP A 32 -13.21 -3.82 2.88
CA TRP A 32 -12.51 -3.77 1.60
C TRP A 32 -11.07 -4.27 1.79
N LEU A 33 -10.42 -3.74 2.82
CA LEU A 33 -9.01 -4.07 3.10
C LEU A 33 -8.86 -5.55 3.48
N VAL A 34 -9.72 -6.06 4.34
CA VAL A 34 -9.68 -7.46 4.76
C VAL A 34 -9.85 -8.39 3.55
N ARG A 35 -10.80 -8.06 2.66
CA ARG A 35 -11.04 -8.86 1.48
C ARG A 35 -9.80 -8.95 0.58
N HIS A 36 -9.13 -7.82 0.38
CA HIS A 36 -7.91 -7.79 -0.43
C HIS A 36 -6.76 -8.54 0.24
N LEU A 37 -6.68 -8.48 1.57
CA LEU A 37 -5.69 -9.23 2.32
C LEU A 37 -5.92 -10.74 2.22
N GLU A 38 -7.16 -11.16 2.33
CA GLU A 38 -7.52 -12.59 2.25
C GLU A 38 -7.24 -13.17 0.88
N GLU A 39 -7.31 -12.36 -0.16
CA GLU A 39 -6.99 -12.77 -1.51
C GLU A 39 -5.50 -12.68 -1.83
N GLY A 40 -4.69 -12.24 -0.86
CA GLY A 40 -3.23 -12.17 -1.04
C GLY A 40 -2.78 -11.04 -1.94
N LEU A 41 -3.55 -9.96 -2.06
CA LEU A 41 -3.27 -8.89 -3.01
C LEU A 41 -2.46 -7.74 -2.42
N ILE A 42 -2.21 -7.73 -1.12
CA ILE A 42 -1.46 -6.65 -0.47
C ILE A 42 -0.18 -7.21 0.13
N PRO A 43 0.96 -7.01 -0.55
CA PRO A 43 2.25 -7.44 -0.01
C PRO A 43 2.69 -6.57 1.16
N HIS A 44 3.65 -7.05 1.92
CA HIS A 44 4.26 -6.32 3.04
C HIS A 44 3.30 -6.08 4.22
N ALA A 45 2.17 -6.79 4.24
CA ALA A 45 1.29 -6.87 5.38
C ALA A 45 1.42 -8.27 5.96
N GLU A 46 1.31 -8.40 7.27
CA GLU A 46 1.38 -9.73 7.88
C GLU A 46 0.40 -9.87 9.02
N SER A 47 -0.01 -11.10 9.26
CA SER A 47 -0.90 -11.43 10.36
C SER A 47 -0.08 -12.05 11.48
N VAL A 48 -0.14 -11.44 12.66
CA VAL A 48 0.55 -11.94 13.86
C VAL A 48 -0.50 -12.16 14.94
N ALA A 49 -0.62 -13.40 15.39
CA ALA A 49 -1.62 -13.78 16.39
C ALA A 49 -3.04 -13.35 15.99
N GLY A 50 -3.37 -13.48 14.71
CA GLY A 50 -4.70 -13.13 14.21
C GLY A 50 -4.92 -11.65 13.97
N VAL A 51 -3.90 -10.82 14.15
CA VAL A 51 -4.03 -9.37 13.98
C VAL A 51 -3.16 -8.92 12.80
N TRP A 52 -3.76 -8.20 11.86
CA TRP A 52 -3.05 -7.68 10.70
C TRP A 52 -2.24 -6.45 11.08
N ARG A 53 -1.03 -6.38 10.54
CA ARG A 53 -0.20 -5.19 10.65
C ARG A 53 0.43 -4.89 9.30
N PHE A 54 0.69 -3.61 9.05
CA PHE A 54 1.09 -3.11 7.74
C PHE A 54 2.36 -2.28 7.85
N SER A 55 3.28 -2.50 6.91
CA SER A 55 4.42 -1.61 6.74
C SER A 55 3.99 -0.37 5.94
N GLY A 56 4.90 0.61 5.85
CA GLY A 56 4.66 1.77 4.97
C GLY A 56 4.50 1.35 3.52
N ALA A 57 5.25 0.34 3.07
CA ALA A 57 5.12 -0.18 1.71
C ALA A 57 3.74 -0.78 1.47
N ALA A 58 3.18 -1.47 2.46
CA ALA A 58 1.83 -2.02 2.35
C ALA A 58 0.78 -0.91 2.24
N LEU A 59 0.95 0.16 3.01
CA LEU A 59 0.05 1.31 2.93
C LEU A 59 0.06 1.92 1.53
N ILE A 60 1.25 2.16 0.97
CA ILE A 60 1.39 2.75 -0.37
C ILE A 60 0.72 1.85 -1.41
N HIS A 61 0.96 0.55 -1.32
CA HIS A 61 0.38 -0.41 -2.26
C HIS A 61 -1.16 -0.38 -2.18
N ALA A 62 -1.71 -0.38 -0.97
CA ALA A 62 -3.16 -0.35 -0.78
C ALA A 62 -3.77 0.94 -1.33
N GLN A 63 -3.11 2.08 -1.12
CA GLN A 63 -3.57 3.37 -1.66
C GLN A 63 -3.58 3.35 -3.19
N ARG A 64 -2.54 2.80 -3.81
CA ARG A 64 -2.49 2.68 -5.27
C ARG A 64 -3.59 1.79 -5.81
N MET A 65 -3.83 0.66 -5.17
CA MET A 65 -4.92 -0.23 -5.58
C MET A 65 -6.27 0.49 -5.52
N ARG A 66 -6.51 1.22 -4.43
CA ARG A 66 -7.76 1.96 -4.26
C ARG A 66 -7.95 2.97 -5.37
N GLU A 67 -6.89 3.71 -5.71
CA GLU A 67 -6.95 4.72 -6.79
C GLU A 67 -7.20 4.06 -8.15
N LEU A 68 -6.54 2.95 -8.43
CA LEU A 68 -6.69 2.25 -9.71
C LEU A 68 -8.08 1.65 -9.87
N GLU A 69 -8.62 1.09 -8.79
CA GLU A 69 -9.97 0.56 -8.82
C GLU A 69 -11.00 1.65 -9.01
N ARG A 70 -10.80 2.80 -8.36
CA ARG A 70 -11.73 3.92 -8.45
C ARG A 70 -11.64 4.64 -9.80
N ASP A 71 -10.42 4.94 -10.25
CA ASP A 71 -10.22 5.82 -11.41
C ASP A 71 -10.32 5.07 -12.72
N PHE A 72 -9.97 3.78 -12.73
CA PHE A 72 -9.95 2.97 -13.96
C PHE A 72 -10.89 1.77 -13.92
N ASP A 73 -11.67 1.66 -12.84
CA ASP A 73 -12.60 0.54 -12.67
C ASP A 73 -11.89 -0.81 -12.79
N ALA A 74 -10.65 -0.86 -12.34
CA ALA A 74 -9.85 -2.08 -12.41
C ALA A 74 -10.36 -3.11 -11.39
N VAL A 75 -10.40 -4.39 -11.82
CA VAL A 75 -10.68 -5.46 -10.85
C VAL A 75 -9.49 -5.61 -9.89
N PRO A 76 -9.71 -6.15 -8.68
CA PRO A 76 -8.66 -6.17 -7.65
C PRO A 76 -7.34 -6.81 -8.10
N GLU A 77 -7.40 -7.93 -8.81
CA GLU A 77 -6.19 -8.63 -9.25
C GLU A 77 -5.38 -7.76 -10.23
N LEU A 78 -6.07 -7.05 -11.12
CA LEU A 78 -5.39 -6.16 -12.06
C LEU A 78 -4.84 -4.94 -11.33
N ALA A 79 -5.58 -4.38 -10.40
CA ALA A 79 -5.12 -3.24 -9.60
C ALA A 79 -3.85 -3.60 -8.81
N ALA A 80 -3.79 -4.80 -8.24
CA ALA A 80 -2.61 -5.27 -7.52
C ALA A 80 -1.41 -5.39 -8.44
N LEU A 81 -1.60 -5.97 -9.63
CA LEU A 81 -0.52 -6.10 -10.62
C LEU A 81 -0.01 -4.73 -11.07
N MET A 82 -0.92 -3.81 -11.35
CA MET A 82 -0.55 -2.46 -11.76
C MET A 82 0.21 -1.73 -10.65
N ALA A 83 -0.22 -1.90 -9.40
CA ALA A 83 0.48 -1.30 -8.26
C ALA A 83 1.90 -1.85 -8.14
N ASP A 84 2.09 -3.16 -8.31
CA ASP A 84 3.42 -3.77 -8.31
C ASP A 84 4.30 -3.19 -9.40
N LEU A 85 3.76 -3.05 -10.61
CA LEU A 85 4.52 -2.51 -11.74
C LEU A 85 4.92 -1.04 -11.50
N LEU A 86 4.03 -0.26 -10.92
CA LEU A 86 4.34 1.14 -10.58
C LEU A 86 5.44 1.22 -9.53
N GLU A 87 5.43 0.32 -8.57
CA GLU A 87 6.47 0.27 -7.53
C GLU A 87 7.83 -0.11 -8.14
N GLU A 88 7.84 -1.07 -9.06
CA GLU A 88 9.06 -1.42 -9.78
C GLU A 88 9.57 -0.25 -10.61
N LEU A 89 8.67 0.46 -11.27
CA LEU A 89 9.04 1.64 -12.06
C LEU A 89 9.66 2.72 -11.18
N ASP A 90 9.07 2.98 -10.02
CA ASP A 90 9.61 3.95 -9.07
C ASP A 90 11.01 3.55 -8.59
N ALA A 91 11.21 2.27 -8.32
CA ALA A 91 12.52 1.76 -7.89
C ALA A 91 13.57 1.94 -9.00
N LEU A 92 13.18 1.64 -10.25
CA LEU A 92 14.09 1.81 -11.39
C LEU A 92 14.43 3.28 -11.62
N ARG A 93 13.45 4.17 -11.50
CA ARG A 93 13.69 5.61 -11.64
C ARG A 93 14.64 6.12 -10.55
N ALA A 94 14.50 5.64 -9.34
CA ALA A 94 15.39 6.01 -8.25
C ALA A 94 16.83 5.55 -8.54
N ARG A 95 16.99 4.35 -9.08
CA ARG A 95 18.32 3.82 -9.44
C ARG A 95 18.96 4.66 -10.53
N VAL A 96 18.20 5.06 -11.55
CA VAL A 96 18.70 5.91 -12.63
C VAL A 96 19.14 7.26 -12.08
N ARG A 97 18.34 7.88 -11.22
CA ARG A 97 18.72 9.16 -10.60
C ARG A 97 20.02 9.03 -9.80
N ASN A 98 20.19 7.92 -9.09
CA ASN A 98 21.39 7.69 -8.30
C ASN A 98 22.63 7.49 -9.16
N LEU A 99 22.47 6.89 -10.34
CA LEU A 99 23.58 6.70 -11.28
C LEU A 99 24.01 8.04 -11.90
N ASP A 100 23.06 8.93 -12.16
CA ASP A 100 23.35 10.23 -12.76
C ASP A 100 23.85 11.25 -11.73
N GLY A 101 23.52 11.03 -10.50
CA GLY A 101 23.89 11.92 -9.42
C GLY A 101 25.12 11.46 -8.70
#